data_f3989e1cd83ca42c790e3a66b5ad20ee
#
_entry.id   f3989e1cd83ca42c790e3a66b5ad20ee
#
_cell.length_a   1.000
_cell.length_b   1.000
_cell.length_c   1.000
_cell.angle_alpha   90.00
_cell.angle_beta   90.00
_cell.angle_gamma   90.00
#
_symmetry.space_group_name_H-M   'P 1'
#
loop_
_entity.id
_entity.type
_entity.pdbx_description
1 polymer ?
#
loop_
_entity_poly.entity_id
_entity_poly.type
_entity_poly.pdbx_seq_one_letter_code
_entity_poly.pdbx_strand_id
1 'polypeptide(L)'
;NNILAIEYIKAASIPCRAIKRIGKGHDTDDEKYSASAIRKTLSPDEISTMQNCEKAVLFKLRSMSKEDFSKIADVNEGLENRIYEAARNAASLDELYALIKSKRYTLSRVKRIVLRAFLDIYGSETDVPAIRILGFNENGRALLANIKAKCDKPIISRLADCEGDLCKYYLTQCAHTDAHSLG
;
A
#
# COMPACT_ATOMS: atom_id res chain seq x y z
N ASN A 1 -1.42 -17.27 -5.19
CA ASN A 1 -2.69 -16.52 -5.03
C ASN A 1 -3.76 -17.31 -4.31
N ASN A 2 -3.77 -18.65 -4.39
CA ASN A 2 -4.74 -19.48 -3.65
C ASN A 2 -4.57 -19.37 -2.13
N ILE A 3 -3.34 -19.20 -1.63
CA ILE A 3 -3.06 -19.03 -0.19
C ILE A 3 -3.79 -17.80 0.35
N LEU A 4 -3.70 -16.66 -0.34
CA LEU A 4 -4.40 -15.43 0.06
C LEU A 4 -5.92 -15.60 0.06
N ALA A 5 -6.47 -16.27 -0.95
CA ALA A 5 -7.90 -16.55 -1.01
C ALA A 5 -8.36 -17.46 0.15
N ILE A 6 -7.53 -18.46 0.51
CA ILE A 6 -7.80 -19.34 1.66
C ILE A 6 -7.79 -18.54 2.97
N GLU A 7 -6.84 -17.64 3.16
CA GLU A 7 -6.78 -16.81 4.37
C GLU A 7 -7.98 -15.83 4.44
N TYR A 8 -8.42 -15.28 3.32
CA TYR A 8 -9.65 -14.48 3.29
C TYR A 8 -10.90 -15.31 3.67
N ILE A 9 -11.02 -16.54 3.15
CA ILE A 9 -12.14 -17.43 3.49
C ILE A 9 -12.11 -17.78 4.99
N LYS A 10 -10.93 -18.05 5.55
CA LYS A 10 -10.78 -18.34 6.99
C LYS A 10 -11.16 -17.15 7.88
N ALA A 11 -10.81 -15.93 7.45
CA ALA A 11 -11.07 -14.72 8.20
C ALA A 11 -12.51 -14.20 8.04
N ALA A 12 -13.20 -14.60 6.97
CA ALA A 12 -14.55 -14.11 6.68
C ALA A 12 -15.61 -14.82 7.51
N SER A 13 -16.48 -14.06 8.16
CA SER A 13 -17.68 -14.55 8.84
C SER A 13 -18.91 -14.67 7.93
N ILE A 14 -18.76 -14.36 6.65
CA ILE A 14 -19.81 -14.36 5.62
C ILE A 14 -19.52 -15.40 4.54
N PRO A 15 -20.53 -15.90 3.81
CA PRO A 15 -20.33 -16.82 2.71
C PRO A 15 -19.43 -16.21 1.62
N CYS A 16 -18.34 -16.89 1.30
CA CYS A 16 -17.41 -16.49 0.26
C CYS A 16 -17.74 -17.19 -1.06
N ARG A 17 -17.68 -16.45 -2.17
CA ARG A 17 -17.87 -16.98 -3.52
C ARG A 17 -16.60 -16.78 -4.34
N ALA A 18 -16.02 -17.88 -4.79
CA ALA A 18 -14.90 -17.84 -5.72
C ALA A 18 -15.38 -17.52 -7.13
N ILE A 19 -14.72 -16.55 -7.76
CA ILE A 19 -14.95 -16.20 -9.17
C ILE A 19 -13.80 -16.80 -9.97
N LYS A 20 -14.15 -17.60 -11.00
CA LYS A 20 -13.16 -18.20 -11.88
C LYS A 20 -12.43 -17.10 -12.65
N ARG A 21 -11.10 -17.13 -12.62
CA ARG A 21 -10.27 -16.21 -13.40
C ARG A 21 -10.54 -16.41 -14.91
N ILE A 22 -10.74 -15.29 -15.60
CA ILE A 22 -10.82 -15.28 -17.06
C ILE A 22 -9.39 -15.11 -17.61
N GLY A 23 -8.97 -15.96 -18.54
CA GLY A 23 -7.62 -15.98 -19.11
C GLY A 23 -6.76 -17.11 -18.58
N LYS A 24 -5.51 -17.14 -19.02
CA LYS A 24 -4.54 -18.19 -18.64
C LYS A 24 -3.96 -17.94 -17.23
N GLY A 25 -3.33 -18.96 -16.65
CA GLY A 25 -2.79 -18.95 -15.30
C GLY A 25 -1.71 -17.89 -15.06
N HIS A 26 -1.34 -17.68 -13.80
CA HIS A 26 -0.40 -16.66 -13.35
C HIS A 26 1.01 -16.80 -13.97
N ASP A 27 1.40 -18.00 -14.33
CA ASP A 27 2.74 -18.36 -14.79
C ASP A 27 2.80 -18.72 -16.29
N THR A 28 1.79 -18.36 -17.07
CA THR A 28 1.81 -18.56 -18.52
C THR A 28 2.33 -17.31 -19.21
N ASP A 29 3.26 -17.49 -20.14
CA ASP A 29 3.87 -16.45 -21.00
C ASP A 29 2.90 -15.78 -21.99
N ASP A 30 1.60 -15.90 -21.76
CA ASP A 30 0.59 -15.22 -22.57
C ASP A 30 0.54 -13.74 -22.18
N GLU A 31 1.32 -12.95 -22.90
CA GLU A 31 1.68 -11.58 -22.62
C GLU A 31 0.50 -10.58 -22.54
N LYS A 32 -0.70 -10.99 -22.93
CA LYS A 32 -1.84 -10.05 -23.06
C LYS A 32 -2.65 -9.79 -21.78
N TYR A 33 -2.59 -10.63 -20.74
CA TYR A 33 -3.60 -10.61 -19.68
C TYR A 33 -3.09 -10.74 -18.25
N SER A 34 -1.79 -10.86 -18.02
CA SER A 34 -1.24 -10.87 -16.67
C SER A 34 -0.72 -9.48 -16.27
N ALA A 35 -0.88 -9.11 -15.00
CA ALA A 35 -0.31 -7.87 -14.48
C ALA A 35 1.21 -7.77 -14.66
N SER A 36 1.91 -8.92 -14.65
CA SER A 36 3.35 -8.99 -14.91
C SER A 36 3.69 -8.72 -16.37
N ALA A 37 2.86 -9.22 -17.30
CA ALA A 37 3.02 -8.96 -18.72
C ALA A 37 2.73 -7.49 -19.04
N ILE A 38 1.63 -6.94 -18.51
CA ILE A 38 1.29 -5.53 -18.69
C ILE A 38 2.43 -4.63 -18.19
N ARG A 39 3.01 -4.91 -17.00
CA ARG A 39 4.13 -4.12 -16.49
C ARG A 39 5.38 -4.21 -17.36
N LYS A 40 5.61 -5.30 -18.08
CA LYS A 40 6.73 -5.43 -19.01
C LYS A 40 6.55 -4.62 -20.30
N THR A 41 5.30 -4.31 -20.68
CA THR A 41 4.98 -3.52 -21.88
C THR A 41 4.94 -2.02 -21.61
N LEU A 42 4.84 -1.61 -20.34
CA LEU A 42 4.88 -0.21 -19.94
C LEU A 42 6.32 0.29 -19.85
N SER A 43 6.55 1.51 -20.29
CA SER A 43 7.82 2.18 -20.09
C SER A 43 8.04 2.50 -18.59
N PRO A 44 9.28 2.68 -18.12
CA PRO A 44 9.55 3.08 -16.75
C PRO A 44 8.82 4.35 -16.32
N ASP A 45 8.59 5.28 -17.26
CA ASP A 45 7.92 6.56 -16.99
C ASP A 45 6.39 6.42 -16.87
N GLU A 46 5.83 5.29 -17.30
CA GLU A 46 4.39 4.99 -17.20
C GLU A 46 4.03 4.24 -15.90
N ILE A 47 5.05 3.83 -15.14
CA ILE A 47 4.86 3.10 -13.90
C ILE A 47 5.44 3.91 -12.74
N SER A 48 4.58 4.37 -11.84
CA SER A 48 5.05 4.99 -10.60
C SER A 48 5.83 3.97 -9.77
N THR A 49 7.09 4.29 -9.48
CA THR A 49 7.98 3.45 -8.70
C THR A 49 8.77 4.25 -7.68
N MET A 50 9.21 3.58 -6.60
CA MET A 50 10.11 4.19 -5.62
C MET A 50 11.46 4.63 -6.25
N GLN A 51 11.90 3.99 -7.33
CA GLN A 51 13.13 4.35 -8.04
C GLN A 51 13.02 5.72 -8.68
N ASN A 52 11.87 6.08 -9.23
CA ASN A 52 11.65 7.41 -9.82
C ASN A 52 11.76 8.52 -8.75
N CYS A 53 11.42 8.19 -7.49
CA CYS A 53 11.54 9.08 -6.34
C CYS A 53 12.81 8.84 -5.50
N GLU A 54 13.82 8.12 -5.99
CA GLU A 54 14.96 7.64 -5.21
C GLU A 54 15.60 8.72 -4.34
N LYS A 55 15.90 9.87 -4.91
CA LYS A 55 16.55 10.98 -4.18
C LYS A 55 15.64 11.55 -3.07
N ALA A 56 14.34 11.65 -3.33
CA ALA A 56 13.38 12.12 -2.35
C ALA A 56 13.24 11.13 -1.19
N VAL A 57 13.20 9.84 -1.49
CA VAL A 57 13.16 8.77 -0.49
C VAL A 57 14.44 8.79 0.36
N LEU A 58 15.62 8.83 -0.24
CA LEU A 58 16.88 8.88 0.50
C LEU A 58 17.00 10.15 1.35
N PHE A 59 16.57 11.30 0.84
CA PHE A 59 16.52 12.55 1.60
C PHE A 59 15.62 12.42 2.82
N LYS A 60 14.39 11.92 2.63
CA LYS A 60 13.43 11.70 3.71
C LYS A 60 14.00 10.78 4.79
N LEU A 61 14.53 9.63 4.43
CA LEU A 61 15.10 8.68 5.38
C LEU A 61 16.31 9.25 6.16
N ARG A 62 17.14 10.08 5.51
CA ARG A 62 18.27 10.75 6.17
C ARG A 62 17.83 11.82 7.17
N SER A 63 16.66 12.42 6.97
CA SER A 63 16.11 13.42 7.89
C SER A 63 15.42 12.80 9.12
N MET A 64 15.15 11.49 9.11
CA MET A 64 14.51 10.78 10.21
C MET A 64 15.48 10.39 11.31
N SER A 65 15.01 10.37 12.55
CA SER A 65 15.72 9.84 13.72
C SER A 65 15.51 8.32 13.88
N LYS A 66 16.27 7.69 14.77
CA LYS A 66 16.06 6.28 15.12
C LYS A 66 14.69 6.04 15.76
N GLU A 67 14.25 7.00 16.56
CA GLU A 67 12.95 6.99 17.23
C GLU A 67 11.79 7.05 16.22
N ASP A 68 11.97 7.76 15.12
CA ASP A 68 10.95 7.80 14.04
C ASP A 68 10.85 6.46 13.35
N PHE A 69 11.98 5.81 13.05
CA PHE A 69 11.95 4.46 12.48
C PHE A 69 11.30 3.44 13.42
N SER A 70 11.50 3.55 14.72
CA SER A 70 10.91 2.62 15.71
C SER A 70 9.37 2.68 15.77
N LYS A 71 8.77 3.82 15.35
CA LYS A 71 7.30 3.98 15.28
C LYS A 71 6.66 3.32 14.07
N ILE A 72 7.46 2.93 13.07
CA ILE A 72 6.95 2.30 11.85
C ILE A 72 6.61 0.84 12.13
N ALA A 73 5.42 0.41 11.72
CA ALA A 73 5.02 -0.98 11.86
C ALA A 73 6.01 -1.93 11.15
N ASP A 74 6.21 -3.10 11.72
CA ASP A 74 7.19 -4.11 11.31
C ASP A 74 8.66 -3.75 11.63
N VAL A 75 8.96 -2.60 12.25
CA VAL A 75 10.29 -2.28 12.76
C VAL A 75 10.39 -2.73 14.22
N ASN A 76 11.26 -3.70 14.47
CA ASN A 76 11.51 -4.28 15.80
C ASN A 76 12.93 -4.85 15.88
N GLU A 77 13.32 -5.28 17.07
CA GLU A 77 14.58 -6.02 17.33
C GLU A 77 15.85 -5.30 16.86
N GLY A 78 15.90 -3.96 16.95
CA GLY A 78 17.05 -3.17 16.57
C GLY A 78 17.13 -2.84 15.07
N LEU A 79 16.09 -3.15 14.30
CA LEU A 79 16.04 -2.85 12.86
C LEU A 79 16.10 -1.35 12.57
N GLU A 80 15.57 -0.51 13.47
CA GLU A 80 15.65 0.95 13.40
C GLU A 80 17.10 1.46 13.31
N ASN A 81 18.01 0.85 14.08
CA ASN A 81 19.42 1.22 14.02
C ASN A 81 20.04 0.89 12.66
N ARG A 82 19.71 -0.29 12.15
CA ARG A 82 20.22 -0.75 10.85
C ARG A 82 19.70 0.11 9.70
N ILE A 83 18.42 0.50 9.73
CA ILE A 83 17.82 1.40 8.73
C ILE A 83 18.48 2.78 8.80
N TYR A 84 18.66 3.31 10.01
CA TYR A 84 19.28 4.60 10.26
C TYR A 84 20.70 4.69 9.68
N GLU A 85 21.53 3.68 9.94
CA GLU A 85 22.91 3.63 9.41
C GLU A 85 22.90 3.41 7.89
N ALA A 86 22.06 2.52 7.39
CA ALA A 86 21.94 2.26 5.95
C ALA A 86 21.50 3.51 5.16
N ALA A 87 20.55 4.28 5.68
CA ALA A 87 20.06 5.50 5.03
C ALA A 87 21.17 6.56 4.86
N ARG A 88 22.14 6.62 5.77
CA ARG A 88 23.25 7.56 5.73
C ARG A 88 24.36 7.14 4.81
N ASN A 89 24.56 5.84 4.64
CA ASN A 89 25.66 5.27 3.86
C ASN A 89 25.25 4.96 2.41
N ALA A 90 23.98 4.65 2.15
CA ALA A 90 23.51 4.26 0.83
C ALA A 90 23.47 5.46 -0.14
N ALA A 91 23.97 5.26 -1.36
CA ALA A 91 23.87 6.21 -2.47
C ALA A 91 22.66 5.95 -3.37
N SER A 92 22.06 4.75 -3.30
CA SER A 92 20.87 4.35 -4.07
C SER A 92 19.89 3.54 -3.23
N LEU A 93 18.65 3.37 -3.72
CA LEU A 93 17.67 2.49 -3.07
C LEU A 93 18.09 1.03 -3.07
N ASP A 94 18.71 0.56 -4.12
CA ASP A 94 19.17 -0.82 -4.20
C ASP A 94 20.29 -1.09 -3.18
N GLU A 95 21.22 -0.15 -3.01
CA GLU A 95 22.24 -0.21 -1.97
C GLU A 95 21.61 -0.16 -0.57
N LEU A 96 20.66 0.74 -0.35
CA LEU A 96 19.89 0.82 0.89
C LEU A 96 19.25 -0.52 1.24
N TYR A 97 18.55 -1.12 0.29
CA TYR A 97 17.91 -2.41 0.49
C TYR A 97 18.92 -3.53 0.77
N ALA A 98 20.07 -3.53 0.09
CA ALA A 98 21.13 -4.50 0.30
C ALA A 98 21.73 -4.39 1.72
N LEU A 99 21.97 -3.17 2.20
CA LEU A 99 22.50 -2.90 3.54
C LEU A 99 21.53 -3.32 4.65
N ILE A 100 20.22 -3.13 4.46
CA ILE A 100 19.21 -3.47 5.46
C ILE A 100 18.88 -4.96 5.42
N LYS A 101 18.80 -5.57 4.24
CA LYS A 101 18.41 -6.98 4.05
C LYS A 101 19.32 -7.92 4.84
N SER A 102 18.74 -8.96 5.43
CA SER A 102 19.46 -10.04 6.10
C SER A 102 18.64 -11.33 6.04
N LYS A 103 19.17 -12.43 6.61
CA LYS A 103 18.40 -13.67 6.77
C LYS A 103 17.11 -13.47 7.59
N ARG A 104 17.14 -12.54 8.57
CA ARG A 104 16.01 -12.20 9.44
C ARG A 104 14.99 -11.27 8.76
N TYR A 105 15.45 -10.36 7.89
CA TYR A 105 14.63 -9.32 7.26
C TYR A 105 14.56 -9.54 5.76
N THR A 106 13.40 -10.00 5.28
CA THR A 106 13.17 -10.24 3.85
C THR A 106 13.12 -8.92 3.07
N LEU A 107 13.50 -8.95 1.80
CA LEU A 107 13.49 -7.76 0.93
C LEU A 107 12.11 -7.09 0.85
N SER A 108 11.05 -7.89 0.77
CA SER A 108 9.67 -7.35 0.72
C SER A 108 9.27 -6.63 2.01
N ARG A 109 9.73 -7.11 3.18
CA ARG A 109 9.54 -6.41 4.45
C ARG A 109 10.29 -5.08 4.45
N VAL A 110 11.56 -5.08 4.04
CA VAL A 110 12.39 -3.88 3.96
C VAL A 110 11.77 -2.84 3.04
N LYS A 111 11.36 -3.23 1.82
CA LYS A 111 10.70 -2.33 0.87
C LYS A 111 9.42 -1.71 1.45
N ARG A 112 8.61 -2.50 2.14
CA ARG A 112 7.37 -2.01 2.80
C ARG A 112 7.68 -1.01 3.92
N ILE A 113 8.70 -1.26 4.73
CA ILE A 113 9.13 -0.33 5.79
C ILE A 113 9.64 0.99 5.19
N VAL A 114 10.46 0.92 4.15
CA VAL A 114 10.99 2.12 3.47
C VAL A 114 9.86 2.95 2.85
N LEU A 115 8.86 2.29 2.22
CA LEU A 115 7.68 2.97 1.70
C LEU A 115 6.87 3.65 2.81
N ARG A 116 6.63 2.97 3.94
CA ARG A 116 5.95 3.55 5.10
C ARG A 116 6.70 4.74 5.68
N ALA A 117 8.03 4.63 5.79
CA ALA A 117 8.89 5.73 6.24
C ALA A 117 8.79 6.94 5.31
N PHE A 118 8.81 6.71 4.01
CA PHE A 118 8.69 7.77 3.00
C PHE A 118 7.34 8.51 3.07
N LEU A 119 6.27 7.77 3.30
CA LEU A 119 4.90 8.28 3.37
C LEU A 119 4.45 8.71 4.78
N ASP A 120 5.33 8.70 5.78
CA ASP A 120 5.00 8.99 7.19
C ASP A 120 3.85 8.12 7.75
N ILE A 121 3.80 6.85 7.34
CA ILE A 121 2.81 5.90 7.84
C ILE A 121 3.34 5.20 9.10
N TYR A 122 2.86 5.64 10.25
CA TYR A 122 3.22 5.11 11.57
C TYR A 122 2.13 4.17 12.11
N GLY A 123 2.55 3.20 12.91
CA GLY A 123 1.64 2.25 13.54
C GLY A 123 1.08 1.19 12.59
N SER A 124 0.13 0.44 13.09
CA SER A 124 -0.61 -0.60 12.37
C SER A 124 -2.09 -0.27 12.41
N GLU A 125 -2.53 0.72 11.66
CA GLU A 125 -3.98 0.95 11.52
C GLU A 125 -4.60 -0.21 10.75
N THR A 126 -5.49 -0.91 11.41
CA THR A 126 -6.22 -2.07 10.84
C THR A 126 -7.68 -1.76 10.60
N ASP A 127 -8.21 -0.69 11.20
CA ASP A 127 -9.60 -0.33 11.02
C ASP A 127 -9.81 0.66 9.86
N VAL A 128 -10.81 0.37 9.03
CA VAL A 128 -11.25 1.25 7.94
C VAL A 128 -12.37 2.13 8.49
N PRO A 129 -12.16 3.45 8.63
CA PRO A 129 -13.11 4.33 9.31
C PRO A 129 -14.41 4.55 8.54
N ALA A 130 -14.39 4.37 7.21
CA ALA A 130 -15.55 4.55 6.34
C ALA A 130 -15.43 3.74 5.04
N ILE A 131 -16.54 3.57 4.35
CA ILE A 131 -16.59 2.97 3.02
C ILE A 131 -16.58 4.09 1.98
N ARG A 132 -15.50 4.17 1.19
CA ARG A 132 -15.38 5.14 0.09
C ARG A 132 -15.88 4.53 -1.21
N ILE A 133 -16.89 5.15 -1.81
CA ILE A 133 -17.44 4.77 -3.11
C ILE A 133 -16.73 5.57 -4.20
N LEU A 134 -16.05 4.87 -5.10
CA LEU A 134 -15.33 5.48 -6.22
C LEU A 134 -16.19 5.64 -7.47
N GLY A 135 -17.22 4.80 -7.63
CA GLY A 135 -18.15 4.86 -8.75
C GLY A 135 -19.24 3.81 -8.60
N PHE A 136 -20.38 4.04 -9.24
CA PHE A 136 -21.51 3.12 -9.29
C PHE A 136 -22.38 3.38 -10.52
N ASN A 137 -23.07 2.35 -10.98
CA ASN A 137 -24.13 2.43 -11.98
C ASN A 137 -25.52 2.47 -11.31
N GLU A 138 -26.60 2.42 -12.09
CA GLU A 138 -27.97 2.48 -11.54
C GLU A 138 -28.28 1.33 -10.58
N ASN A 139 -27.83 0.11 -10.87
CA ASN A 139 -27.98 -1.03 -9.98
C ASN A 139 -27.21 -0.82 -8.68
N GLY A 140 -26.00 -0.24 -8.78
CA GLY A 140 -25.20 0.13 -7.61
C GLY A 140 -25.87 1.19 -6.75
N ARG A 141 -26.59 2.14 -7.35
CA ARG A 141 -27.37 3.15 -6.62
C ARG A 141 -28.45 2.52 -5.74
N ALA A 142 -29.22 1.58 -6.29
CA ALA A 142 -30.24 0.87 -5.52
C ALA A 142 -29.63 0.02 -4.40
N LEU A 143 -28.50 -0.64 -4.67
CA LEU A 143 -27.74 -1.40 -3.67
C LEU A 143 -27.21 -0.51 -2.56
N LEU A 144 -26.63 0.64 -2.89
CA LEU A 144 -26.09 1.59 -1.90
C LEU A 144 -27.16 2.13 -0.96
N ALA A 145 -28.38 2.38 -1.44
CA ALA A 145 -29.51 2.78 -0.59
C ALA A 145 -29.81 1.71 0.48
N ASN A 146 -29.79 0.42 0.07
CA ASN A 146 -30.02 -0.69 1.00
C ASN A 146 -28.84 -0.90 1.97
N ILE A 147 -27.60 -0.72 1.51
CA ILE A 147 -26.41 -0.84 2.36
C ILE A 147 -26.38 0.28 3.39
N LYS A 148 -26.65 1.51 2.99
CA LYS A 148 -26.66 2.68 3.88
C LYS A 148 -27.63 2.52 5.07
N ALA A 149 -28.75 1.83 4.86
CA ALA A 149 -29.71 1.56 5.91
C ALA A 149 -29.26 0.49 6.95
N LYS A 150 -28.22 -0.29 6.63
CA LYS A 150 -27.78 -1.45 7.43
C LYS A 150 -26.31 -1.38 7.85
N CYS A 151 -25.57 -0.42 7.34
CA CYS A 151 -24.13 -0.30 7.56
C CYS A 151 -23.85 0.65 8.72
N ASP A 152 -23.07 0.19 9.69
CA ASP A 152 -22.65 1.00 10.84
C ASP A 152 -21.55 2.00 10.50
N LYS A 153 -20.84 1.78 9.38
CA LYS A 153 -19.77 2.68 8.93
C LYS A 153 -20.31 3.75 7.98
N PRO A 154 -19.79 4.99 8.06
CA PRO A 154 -20.13 6.04 7.11
C PRO A 154 -19.82 5.61 5.66
N ILE A 155 -20.71 5.95 4.74
CA ILE A 155 -20.51 5.75 3.30
C ILE A 155 -20.26 7.11 2.65
N ILE A 156 -19.12 7.27 2.01
CA ILE A 156 -18.65 8.52 1.45
C ILE A 156 -18.51 8.37 -0.07
N SER A 157 -19.12 9.29 -0.79
CA SER A 157 -18.98 9.39 -2.26
C SER A 157 -18.12 10.58 -2.68
N ARG A 158 -18.06 11.64 -1.88
CA ARG A 158 -17.24 12.84 -2.12
C ARG A 158 -16.43 13.17 -0.89
N LEU A 159 -15.16 13.51 -1.07
CA LEU A 159 -14.27 13.87 0.05
C LEU A 159 -14.69 15.21 0.70
N ALA A 160 -15.34 16.10 -0.06
CA ALA A 160 -15.87 17.35 0.45
C ALA A 160 -16.97 17.17 1.51
N ASP A 161 -17.59 16.00 1.56
CA ASP A 161 -18.64 15.68 2.54
C ASP A 161 -18.06 15.09 3.84
N CYS A 162 -16.72 14.99 3.97
CA CYS A 162 -16.07 14.46 5.15
C CYS A 162 -15.81 15.55 6.18
N GLU A 163 -15.99 15.22 7.46
CA GLU A 163 -15.75 16.14 8.59
C GLU A 163 -14.88 15.45 9.66
N GLY A 164 -14.27 16.26 10.51
CA GLY A 164 -13.53 15.82 11.68
C GLY A 164 -12.34 14.90 11.36
N ASP A 165 -12.19 13.82 12.13
CA ASP A 165 -11.06 12.88 11.99
C ASP A 165 -11.14 12.08 10.68
N LEU A 166 -12.32 11.88 10.15
CA LEU A 166 -12.53 11.25 8.85
C LEU A 166 -11.95 12.09 7.71
N CYS A 167 -12.12 13.41 7.79
CA CYS A 167 -11.52 14.34 6.84
C CYS A 167 -9.98 14.26 6.90
N LYS A 168 -9.40 14.26 8.10
CA LYS A 168 -7.94 14.11 8.28
C LYS A 168 -7.42 12.80 7.67
N TYR A 169 -8.12 11.69 7.92
CA TYR A 169 -7.76 10.39 7.36
C TYR A 169 -7.69 10.42 5.83
N TYR A 170 -8.72 10.95 5.17
CA TYR A 170 -8.74 11.02 3.71
C TYR A 170 -7.79 12.07 3.13
N LEU A 171 -7.55 13.20 3.81
CA LEU A 171 -6.53 14.16 3.39
C LEU A 171 -5.12 13.54 3.42
N THR A 172 -4.83 12.73 4.43
CA THR A 172 -3.57 11.97 4.48
C THR A 172 -3.46 11.01 3.29
N GLN A 173 -4.54 10.30 2.94
CA GLN A 173 -4.54 9.44 1.76
C GLN A 173 -4.37 10.22 0.44
N CYS A 174 -4.94 11.42 0.34
CA CYS A 174 -4.70 12.29 -0.81
C CYS A 174 -3.22 12.68 -0.91
N ALA A 175 -2.61 13.09 0.20
CA ALA A 175 -1.18 13.41 0.22
C ALA A 175 -0.29 12.23 -0.18
N HIS A 176 -0.66 10.99 0.22
CA HIS A 176 0.04 9.78 -0.24
C HIS A 176 -0.15 9.55 -1.75
N THR A 177 -1.33 9.85 -2.29
CA THR A 177 -1.59 9.77 -3.73
C THR A 177 -0.79 10.82 -4.50
N ASP A 178 -0.70 12.04 -3.97
CA ASP A 178 0.11 13.12 -4.55
C ASP A 178 1.60 12.72 -4.55
N ALA A 179 2.10 12.14 -3.46
CA ALA A 179 3.46 11.62 -3.40
C ALA A 179 3.69 10.48 -4.42
N HIS A 180 2.70 9.62 -4.64
CA HIS A 180 2.76 8.56 -5.66
C HIS A 180 2.86 9.14 -7.08
N SER A 181 2.24 10.28 -7.34
CA SER A 181 2.28 10.93 -8.66
C SER A 181 3.66 11.53 -9.03
N LEU A 182 4.59 11.61 -8.06
CA LEU A 182 5.96 12.03 -8.29
C LEU A 182 6.86 10.90 -8.86
N GLY A 183 6.43 9.67 -8.74
CA GLY A 183 7.12 8.46 -9.21
C GLY A 183 6.49 7.91 -10.47
#